data_64b9d2a4c30c1aa4ea7738443749f301
#
_entry.id   64b9d2a4c30c1aa4ea7738443749f301
#
_cell.length_a   1.000
_cell.length_b   1.000
_cell.length_c   1.000
_cell.angle_alpha   90.00
_cell.angle_beta   90.00
_cell.angle_gamma   90.00
#
_symmetry.space_group_name_H-M   'P 1'
#
loop_
_entity.id
_entity.type
_entity.pdbx_description
1 polymer ?
#
loop_
_entity_poly.entity_id
_entity_poly.type
_entity_poly.pdbx_seq_one_letter_code
_entity_poly.pdbx_strand_id
1 'polypeptide(L)'
;MTDRKSLQTGLSRRQVFTGAAALGTAAATIGSSGANAQAYPSQEIRWIIYQSPGGLIDGSTRALQPYLKQQGFSSRVEYVRGASGRIARTQLYRSQPDGYTIMTEASPEEVLGEVVYNAEYKVAEFQPVFGWFVNAFNIYVKKDSPIKSFADFIKEAKSRTITIGTLGKGGPSHLQLAVLKKKLSLKLQFVHFEGGAPSYSAVLGGHIESAIGGSSSARNIDTVSFLAVFRDGRDPALPNVPTVAELGHDVPPVNEVIYANTGPKVPANRIAKLAEAFKKAFENPDHLKQQKNLGVYPKLMSSDDLRKIIKNMYALVNEHKAELAG
;
A
#
# COMPACT_ATOMS: atom_id res chain seq x y z
N MET A 1 24.98 -80.35 -28.09
CA MET A 1 25.57 -81.36 -27.18
C MET A 1 25.55 -80.70 -25.81
N THR A 2 24.58 -81.14 -25.06
CA THR A 2 24.62 -81.83 -23.75
C THR A 2 25.18 -80.94 -22.62
N ASP A 3 24.64 -80.71 -21.48
CA ASP A 3 23.64 -81.52 -20.76
C ASP A 3 23.01 -80.69 -19.57
N ARG A 4 21.83 -81.01 -19.24
CA ARG A 4 21.07 -80.57 -18.05
C ARG A 4 21.63 -81.22 -16.80
N LYS A 5 21.61 -80.59 -15.66
CA LYS A 5 21.15 -81.24 -14.42
C LYS A 5 20.60 -80.27 -13.41
N SER A 6 19.35 -80.44 -13.16
CA SER A 6 18.54 -79.97 -12.04
C SER A 6 18.97 -80.61 -10.71
N LEU A 7 18.96 -79.86 -9.64
CA LEU A 7 18.81 -80.44 -8.28
C LEU A 7 17.85 -79.53 -7.48
N GLN A 8 16.61 -80.00 -7.39
CA GLN A 8 15.66 -79.61 -6.36
C GLN A 8 16.11 -80.28 -5.05
N THR A 9 16.22 -79.51 -4.00
CA THR A 9 16.08 -80.07 -2.63
C THR A 9 15.11 -79.19 -1.87
N GLY A 10 13.92 -79.76 -1.63
CA GLY A 10 12.89 -79.25 -0.78
C GLY A 10 13.29 -79.25 0.69
N LEU A 11 13.03 -78.19 1.38
CA LEU A 11 13.09 -78.12 2.83
C LEU A 11 11.68 -78.24 3.42
N SER A 12 11.56 -79.22 4.27
CA SER A 12 10.40 -79.78 4.98
C SER A 12 9.79 -78.70 5.94
N ARG A 13 8.45 -78.72 5.99
CA ARG A 13 7.59 -77.98 6.92
C ARG A 13 7.65 -78.55 8.35
N ARG A 14 8.78 -78.65 8.98
CA ARG A 14 8.80 -79.12 10.42
C ARG A 14 10.08 -78.60 11.09
N GLN A 15 10.13 -77.31 11.36
CA GLN A 15 10.97 -76.75 12.45
C GLN A 15 10.45 -75.36 12.79
N VAL A 16 9.20 -75.36 13.25
CA VAL A 16 8.65 -74.27 14.03
C VAL A 16 8.60 -74.76 15.45
N PHE A 17 8.91 -73.90 16.36
CA PHE A 17 8.94 -74.06 17.83
C PHE A 17 10.23 -74.60 18.44
N THR A 18 11.11 -73.67 18.79
CA THR A 18 11.65 -73.45 20.15
C THR A 18 12.62 -72.29 20.17
N GLY A 19 12.28 -71.24 20.90
CA GLY A 19 13.13 -70.08 21.09
C GLY A 19 12.35 -68.88 21.61
N ALA A 20 11.64 -69.09 22.74
CA ALA A 20 11.01 -68.02 23.48
C ALA A 20 12.05 -67.19 24.23
N ALA A 21 11.70 -65.89 24.38
CA ALA A 21 12.20 -64.95 25.39
C ALA A 21 13.59 -64.37 25.23
N ALA A 22 13.64 -63.23 24.50
CA ALA A 22 14.41 -62.09 24.91
C ALA A 22 13.62 -60.83 24.52
N LEU A 23 12.75 -60.41 25.40
CA LEU A 23 12.10 -59.11 25.40
C LEU A 23 13.17 -58.02 25.61
N GLY A 24 13.79 -57.59 24.55
CA GLY A 24 14.54 -56.32 24.50
C GLY A 24 13.50 -55.21 24.19
N THR A 25 13.08 -54.49 25.18
CA THR A 25 12.38 -53.22 25.06
C THR A 25 13.30 -52.22 24.40
N ALA A 26 13.34 -52.22 23.06
CA ALA A 26 13.76 -51.07 22.31
C ALA A 26 12.64 -50.02 22.43
N ALA A 27 12.70 -49.21 23.48
CA ALA A 27 11.96 -47.96 23.53
C ALA A 27 12.36 -47.18 22.28
N ALA A 28 11.52 -47.25 21.26
CA ALA A 28 11.56 -46.31 20.16
C ALA A 28 11.35 -44.90 20.77
N THR A 29 12.44 -44.24 21.13
CA THR A 29 12.46 -42.81 21.26
C THR A 29 12.11 -42.27 19.87
N ILE A 30 10.80 -42.14 19.63
CA ILE A 30 10.30 -41.21 18.64
C ILE A 30 10.80 -39.87 19.17
N GLY A 31 12.03 -39.53 18.78
CA GLY A 31 12.51 -38.18 18.88
C GLY A 31 11.47 -37.33 18.15
N SER A 32 10.64 -36.67 18.92
CA SER A 32 9.90 -35.54 18.44
C SER A 32 11.00 -34.59 17.91
N SER A 33 11.25 -34.72 16.60
CA SER A 33 11.90 -33.67 15.86
C SER A 33 11.00 -32.47 16.06
N GLY A 34 11.21 -31.75 17.17
CA GLY A 34 10.70 -30.41 17.34
C GLY A 34 11.17 -29.72 16.07
N ALA A 35 10.26 -29.54 15.13
CA ALA A 35 10.50 -28.69 14.00
C ALA A 35 11.03 -27.41 14.63
N ASN A 36 12.37 -27.24 14.58
CA ASN A 36 12.99 -25.98 14.94
C ASN A 36 12.30 -24.97 14.03
N ALA A 37 11.29 -24.32 14.58
CA ALA A 37 10.60 -23.26 13.87
C ALA A 37 11.70 -22.24 13.55
N GLN A 38 12.20 -22.32 12.32
CA GLN A 38 13.32 -21.50 11.85
C GLN A 38 13.01 -20.06 12.24
N ALA A 39 13.94 -19.42 12.98
CA ALA A 39 13.72 -18.08 13.49
C ALA A 39 13.34 -17.14 12.33
N TYR A 40 12.20 -16.48 12.45
CA TYR A 40 11.76 -15.50 11.46
C TYR A 40 12.24 -14.10 11.86
N PRO A 41 12.89 -13.32 10.96
CA PRO A 41 13.33 -13.73 9.61
C PRO A 41 14.61 -14.55 9.64
N SER A 42 14.77 -15.49 8.70
CA SER A 42 15.99 -16.27 8.49
C SER A 42 16.60 -16.04 7.11
N GLN A 43 15.93 -15.25 6.28
CA GLN A 43 16.36 -14.88 4.94
C GLN A 43 15.92 -13.45 4.60
N GLU A 44 16.42 -12.94 3.49
CA GLU A 44 16.11 -11.60 3.01
C GLU A 44 14.65 -11.49 2.55
N ILE A 45 14.00 -10.35 2.88
CA ILE A 45 12.65 -10.05 2.46
C ILE A 45 12.66 -9.46 1.04
N ARG A 46 11.82 -9.99 0.17
CA ARG A 46 11.47 -9.40 -1.12
C ARG A 46 10.50 -8.25 -0.88
N TRP A 47 10.93 -7.01 -1.16
CA TRP A 47 10.10 -5.82 -0.97
C TRP A 47 9.70 -5.22 -2.31
N ILE A 48 8.45 -5.41 -2.70
CA ILE A 48 7.91 -4.95 -3.97
C ILE A 48 7.55 -3.46 -3.89
N ILE A 49 7.97 -2.70 -4.90
CA ILE A 49 7.51 -1.33 -5.17
C ILE A 49 6.92 -1.31 -6.58
N TYR A 50 5.67 -0.82 -6.70
CA TYR A 50 4.97 -0.82 -7.99
C TYR A 50 5.20 0.45 -8.82
N GLN A 51 5.80 1.48 -8.23
CA GLN A 51 6.14 2.74 -8.90
C GLN A 51 7.58 2.74 -9.43
N SER A 52 7.90 3.78 -10.20
CA SER A 52 9.26 3.96 -10.72
C SER A 52 10.26 4.35 -9.63
N PRO A 53 11.53 3.97 -9.76
CA PRO A 53 12.60 4.44 -8.88
C PRO A 53 12.65 5.96 -8.79
N GLY A 54 13.07 6.49 -7.62
CA GLY A 54 13.26 7.92 -7.39
C GLY A 54 11.99 8.70 -7.07
N GLY A 55 10.81 8.07 -7.09
CA GLY A 55 9.57 8.69 -6.65
C GLY A 55 9.45 8.77 -5.11
N LEU A 56 8.39 9.45 -4.63
CA LEU A 56 8.16 9.65 -3.20
C LEU A 56 7.98 8.33 -2.43
N ILE A 57 7.24 7.39 -3.00
CA ILE A 57 7.03 6.06 -2.42
C ILE A 57 8.34 5.28 -2.34
N ASP A 58 9.15 5.28 -3.41
CA ASP A 58 10.47 4.64 -3.41
C ASP A 58 11.41 5.27 -2.38
N GLY A 59 11.52 6.60 -2.37
CA GLY A 59 12.36 7.33 -1.42
C GLY A 59 11.99 7.06 0.02
N SER A 60 10.69 7.10 0.35
CA SER A 60 10.20 6.84 1.71
C SER A 60 10.39 5.38 2.15
N THR A 61 10.22 4.44 1.22
CA THR A 61 10.48 3.01 1.46
C THR A 61 11.96 2.74 1.72
N ARG A 62 12.83 3.29 0.88
CA ARG A 62 14.30 3.14 1.03
C ARG A 62 14.83 3.80 2.29
N ALA A 63 14.21 4.89 2.74
CA ALA A 63 14.56 5.52 4.01
C ALA A 63 14.28 4.61 5.23
N LEU A 64 13.35 3.66 5.14
CA LEU A 64 13.07 2.66 6.19
C LEU A 64 14.04 1.47 6.17
N GLN A 65 14.55 1.07 5.00
CA GLN A 65 15.34 -0.16 4.84
C GLN A 65 16.54 -0.29 5.80
N PRO A 66 17.42 0.73 5.98
CA PRO A 66 18.58 0.61 6.87
C PRO A 66 18.17 0.32 8.32
N TYR A 67 17.08 0.94 8.76
CA TYR A 67 16.58 0.81 10.13
C TYR A 67 15.85 -0.51 10.36
N LEU A 68 15.16 -1.05 9.35
CA LEU A 68 14.61 -2.40 9.38
C LEU A 68 15.73 -3.45 9.44
N LYS A 69 16.83 -3.23 8.69
CA LYS A 69 18.00 -4.11 8.75
C LYS A 69 18.61 -4.14 10.16
N GLN A 70 18.64 -3.01 10.88
CA GLN A 70 19.07 -2.96 12.28
C GLN A 70 18.16 -3.79 13.22
N GLN A 71 16.89 -4.01 12.82
CA GLN A 71 15.95 -4.88 13.54
C GLN A 71 16.02 -6.35 13.08
N GLY A 72 17.04 -6.72 12.29
CA GLY A 72 17.23 -8.07 11.78
C GLY A 72 16.47 -8.38 10.47
N PHE A 73 15.78 -7.40 9.88
CA PHE A 73 14.99 -7.57 8.64
C PHE A 73 15.71 -6.97 7.43
N SER A 74 16.66 -7.72 6.86
CA SER A 74 17.24 -7.34 5.56
C SER A 74 16.21 -7.47 4.45
N SER A 75 16.22 -6.55 3.49
CA SER A 75 15.26 -6.55 2.39
C SER A 75 15.90 -6.15 1.06
N ARG A 76 15.43 -6.76 -0.02
CA ARG A 76 15.75 -6.44 -1.40
C ARG A 76 14.55 -5.80 -2.08
N VAL A 77 14.72 -4.57 -2.56
CA VAL A 77 13.66 -3.88 -3.32
C VAL A 77 13.61 -4.43 -4.74
N GLU A 78 12.40 -4.72 -5.19
CA GLU A 78 12.08 -5.14 -6.55
C GLU A 78 10.97 -4.26 -7.13
N TYR A 79 11.21 -3.70 -8.33
CA TYR A 79 10.22 -2.86 -9.00
C TYR A 79 9.35 -3.70 -9.93
N VAL A 80 8.05 -3.80 -9.61
CA VAL A 80 7.04 -4.50 -10.41
C VAL A 80 6.02 -3.48 -10.90
N ARG A 81 6.27 -2.90 -12.07
CA ARG A 81 5.43 -1.84 -12.64
C ARG A 81 4.32 -2.38 -13.53
N GLY A 82 3.31 -1.55 -13.76
CA GLY A 82 2.25 -1.78 -14.74
C GLY A 82 0.86 -1.79 -14.15
N ALA A 83 -0.09 -1.37 -14.97
CA ALA A 83 -1.52 -1.33 -14.67
C ALA A 83 -1.86 -0.65 -13.32
N SER A 84 -1.21 0.49 -13.00
CA SER A 84 -1.36 1.21 -11.72
C SER A 84 -1.15 0.29 -10.50
N GLY A 85 -0.11 -0.57 -10.55
CA GLY A 85 0.26 -1.47 -9.47
C GLY A 85 -0.55 -2.78 -9.39
N ARG A 86 -1.54 -3.00 -10.24
CA ARG A 86 -2.34 -4.25 -10.23
C ARG A 86 -1.49 -5.49 -10.48
N ILE A 87 -0.46 -5.41 -11.33
CA ILE A 87 0.47 -6.52 -11.57
C ILE A 87 1.22 -6.86 -10.27
N ALA A 88 1.76 -5.86 -9.59
CA ALA A 88 2.48 -6.04 -8.33
C ALA A 88 1.58 -6.65 -7.24
N ARG A 89 0.36 -6.14 -7.10
CA ARG A 89 -0.63 -6.63 -6.13
C ARG A 89 -1.04 -8.08 -6.43
N THR A 90 -1.21 -8.44 -7.71
CA THR A 90 -1.48 -9.83 -8.09
C THR A 90 -0.31 -10.75 -7.75
N GLN A 91 0.94 -10.31 -7.92
CA GLN A 91 2.10 -11.08 -7.49
C GLN A 91 2.17 -11.23 -5.97
N LEU A 92 1.89 -10.17 -5.21
CA LEU A 92 1.81 -10.23 -3.75
C LEU A 92 0.69 -11.18 -3.30
N TYR A 93 -0.47 -11.11 -3.93
CA TYR A 93 -1.64 -11.95 -3.63
C TYR A 93 -1.36 -13.44 -3.81
N ARG A 94 -0.55 -13.77 -4.82
CA ARG A 94 -0.14 -15.15 -5.16
C ARG A 94 1.16 -15.59 -4.51
N SER A 95 1.78 -14.74 -3.70
CA SER A 95 3.05 -15.08 -3.02
C SER A 95 2.85 -16.16 -1.97
N GLN A 96 3.95 -16.84 -1.59
CA GLN A 96 3.92 -17.80 -0.49
C GLN A 96 3.50 -17.11 0.81
N PRO A 97 2.65 -17.76 1.64
CA PRO A 97 2.16 -17.17 2.89
C PRO A 97 3.20 -17.28 4.03
N ASP A 98 4.45 -16.95 3.72
CA ASP A 98 5.58 -17.11 4.62
C ASP A 98 6.10 -15.78 5.20
N GLY A 99 5.56 -14.65 4.75
CA GLY A 99 5.93 -13.31 5.21
C GLY A 99 7.26 -12.80 4.65
N TYR A 100 7.88 -13.49 3.68
CA TYR A 100 9.10 -13.03 3.01
C TYR A 100 8.85 -12.21 1.74
N THR A 101 7.59 -12.00 1.38
CA THR A 101 7.22 -11.05 0.34
C THR A 101 6.32 -9.97 0.95
N ILE A 102 6.76 -8.72 0.87
CA ILE A 102 6.00 -7.55 1.27
C ILE A 102 5.93 -6.57 0.10
N MET A 103 5.00 -5.63 0.17
CA MET A 103 4.84 -4.58 -0.84
C MET A 103 4.61 -3.24 -0.15
N THR A 104 5.21 -2.18 -0.68
CA THR A 104 4.76 -0.83 -0.34
C THR A 104 3.48 -0.54 -1.09
N GLU A 105 2.43 -0.30 -0.33
CA GLU A 105 1.09 -0.03 -0.82
C GLU A 105 0.71 1.44 -0.64
N ALA A 106 -0.21 1.92 -1.46
CA ALA A 106 -0.86 3.22 -1.34
C ALA A 106 -2.38 3.05 -1.42
N SER A 107 -3.07 3.13 -0.28
CA SER A 107 -4.54 3.15 -0.26
C SER A 107 -5.02 4.53 -0.71
N PRO A 108 -6.08 4.61 -1.56
CA PRO A 108 -7.01 3.57 -1.96
C PRO A 108 -6.72 2.87 -3.30
N GLU A 109 -5.49 2.90 -3.83
CA GLU A 109 -5.21 2.34 -5.17
C GLU A 109 -5.50 0.84 -5.27
N GLU A 110 -5.30 0.08 -4.20
CA GLU A 110 -5.62 -1.34 -4.15
C GLU A 110 -7.14 -1.58 -4.25
N VAL A 111 -7.92 -0.75 -3.57
CA VAL A 111 -9.40 -0.81 -3.63
C VAL A 111 -9.91 -0.40 -5.00
N LEU A 112 -9.34 0.66 -5.60
CA LEU A 112 -9.66 1.08 -6.97
C LEU A 112 -9.34 -0.04 -7.97
N GLY A 113 -8.22 -0.72 -7.80
CA GLY A 113 -7.84 -1.86 -8.62
C GLY A 113 -8.86 -2.99 -8.59
N GLU A 114 -9.33 -3.38 -7.40
CA GLU A 114 -10.35 -4.43 -7.25
C GLU A 114 -11.72 -3.99 -7.74
N VAL A 115 -12.21 -2.83 -7.27
CA VAL A 115 -13.61 -2.42 -7.45
C VAL A 115 -13.86 -1.84 -8.84
N VAL A 116 -12.97 -0.98 -9.34
CA VAL A 116 -13.17 -0.25 -10.60
C VAL A 116 -12.62 -1.04 -11.78
N TYR A 117 -11.45 -1.66 -11.60
CA TYR A 117 -10.72 -2.33 -12.68
C TYR A 117 -10.82 -3.86 -12.65
N ASN A 118 -11.62 -4.44 -11.75
CA ASN A 118 -11.84 -5.89 -11.63
C ASN A 118 -10.54 -6.70 -11.54
N ALA A 119 -9.58 -6.22 -10.72
CA ALA A 119 -8.33 -6.93 -10.50
C ALA A 119 -8.57 -8.31 -9.85
N GLU A 120 -7.68 -9.26 -10.12
CA GLU A 120 -7.83 -10.66 -9.68
C GLU A 120 -7.61 -10.86 -8.17
N TYR A 121 -6.97 -9.91 -7.47
CA TYR A 121 -6.77 -9.98 -6.03
C TYR A 121 -8.00 -9.50 -5.25
N LYS A 122 -8.09 -9.92 -3.98
CA LYS A 122 -9.09 -9.47 -3.03
C LYS A 122 -8.39 -8.69 -1.92
N VAL A 123 -8.67 -7.39 -1.83
CA VAL A 123 -8.01 -6.50 -0.85
C VAL A 123 -8.29 -6.93 0.58
N ALA A 124 -9.49 -7.45 0.85
CA ALA A 124 -9.88 -7.97 2.17
C ALA A 124 -9.01 -9.15 2.66
N GLU A 125 -8.33 -9.84 1.76
CA GLU A 125 -7.46 -10.98 2.08
C GLU A 125 -6.01 -10.57 2.33
N PHE A 126 -5.60 -9.38 1.90
CA PHE A 126 -4.29 -8.85 2.23
C PHE A 126 -4.16 -8.56 3.73
N GLN A 127 -2.93 -8.60 4.21
CA GLN A 127 -2.64 -8.37 5.63
C GLN A 127 -1.76 -7.12 5.77
N PRO A 128 -2.36 -5.93 6.00
CA PRO A 128 -1.61 -4.73 6.23
C PRO A 128 -0.78 -4.84 7.51
N VAL A 129 0.47 -4.39 7.43
CA VAL A 129 1.46 -4.54 8.51
C VAL A 129 1.64 -3.24 9.28
N PHE A 130 2.01 -2.17 8.58
CA PHE A 130 2.42 -0.91 9.19
C PHE A 130 2.37 0.23 8.18
N GLY A 131 1.77 1.36 8.56
CA GLY A 131 1.75 2.57 7.75
C GLY A 131 2.67 3.65 8.33
N TRP A 132 3.33 4.44 7.46
CA TRP A 132 4.33 5.41 7.90
C TRP A 132 4.14 6.85 7.42
N PHE A 133 3.29 7.08 6.41
CA PHE A 133 2.89 8.45 6.09
C PHE A 133 1.56 8.53 5.34
N VAL A 134 1.01 9.75 5.33
CA VAL A 134 -0.21 10.11 4.61
C VAL A 134 0.13 11.24 3.65
N ASN A 135 -0.16 11.05 2.38
CA ASN A 135 -0.11 12.08 1.37
C ASN A 135 -1.52 12.69 1.22
N ALA A 136 -1.71 13.87 1.78
CA ALA A 136 -2.99 14.57 1.72
C ALA A 136 -3.14 15.33 0.41
N PHE A 137 -4.37 15.40 -0.11
CA PHE A 137 -4.66 16.23 -1.27
C PHE A 137 -4.99 17.68 -0.88
N ASN A 138 -4.70 18.59 -1.79
CA ASN A 138 -5.04 20.00 -1.71
C ASN A 138 -5.58 20.51 -3.05
N ILE A 139 -6.34 21.60 -3.02
CA ILE A 139 -6.74 22.32 -4.24
C ILE A 139 -5.94 23.59 -4.33
N TYR A 140 -5.43 23.88 -5.52
CA TYR A 140 -4.72 25.11 -5.82
C TYR A 140 -5.13 25.72 -7.16
N VAL A 141 -4.92 27.00 -7.26
CA VAL A 141 -5.09 27.83 -8.45
C VAL A 141 -3.83 28.60 -8.74
N LYS A 142 -3.70 29.20 -9.92
CA LYS A 142 -2.61 30.12 -10.23
C LYS A 142 -2.62 31.31 -9.26
N LYS A 143 -1.46 31.86 -8.91
CA LYS A 143 -1.29 32.93 -7.92
C LYS A 143 -2.13 34.19 -8.24
N ASP A 144 -2.24 34.55 -9.53
CA ASP A 144 -3.00 35.67 -10.03
C ASP A 144 -4.47 35.33 -10.39
N SER A 145 -4.94 34.12 -10.11
CA SER A 145 -6.32 33.69 -10.32
C SER A 145 -7.31 34.65 -9.62
N PRO A 146 -8.48 34.92 -10.22
CA PRO A 146 -9.56 35.64 -9.54
C PRO A 146 -10.17 34.86 -8.35
N ILE A 147 -10.00 33.54 -8.32
CA ILE A 147 -10.43 32.67 -7.20
C ILE A 147 -9.36 32.79 -6.11
N LYS A 148 -9.71 33.45 -5.00
CA LYS A 148 -8.76 33.73 -3.91
C LYS A 148 -8.94 32.83 -2.68
N SER A 149 -10.09 32.19 -2.56
CA SER A 149 -10.45 31.35 -1.42
C SER A 149 -11.19 30.07 -1.86
N PHE A 150 -11.29 29.09 -0.97
CA PHE A 150 -12.14 27.92 -1.21
C PHE A 150 -13.61 28.29 -1.32
N ALA A 151 -14.05 29.34 -0.61
CA ALA A 151 -15.42 29.86 -0.72
C ALA A 151 -15.67 30.45 -2.13
N ASP A 152 -14.73 31.19 -2.71
CA ASP A 152 -14.81 31.68 -4.10
C ASP A 152 -14.88 30.52 -5.08
N PHE A 153 -14.00 29.50 -4.88
CA PHE A 153 -14.01 28.28 -5.71
C PHE A 153 -15.38 27.59 -5.71
N ILE A 154 -15.97 27.42 -4.53
CA ILE A 154 -17.31 26.81 -4.41
C ILE A 154 -18.37 27.69 -5.10
N LYS A 155 -18.35 29.01 -4.86
CA LYS A 155 -19.29 29.96 -5.48
C LYS A 155 -19.23 29.89 -7.01
N GLU A 156 -18.04 29.96 -7.57
CA GLU A 156 -17.82 29.86 -9.02
C GLU A 156 -18.26 28.50 -9.55
N ALA A 157 -17.85 27.39 -8.90
CA ALA A 157 -18.20 26.03 -9.32
C ALA A 157 -19.68 25.68 -9.18
N LYS A 158 -20.46 26.42 -8.40
CA LYS A 158 -21.92 26.33 -8.38
C LYS A 158 -22.57 27.09 -9.53
N SER A 159 -21.99 28.20 -9.93
CA SER A 159 -22.57 29.07 -10.99
C SER A 159 -22.22 28.56 -12.39
N ARG A 160 -20.96 28.20 -12.63
CA ARG A 160 -20.41 27.74 -13.92
C ARG A 160 -19.52 26.53 -13.77
N THR A 161 -19.19 25.90 -14.89
CA THR A 161 -18.23 24.80 -14.89
C THR A 161 -16.81 25.33 -14.69
N ILE A 162 -16.07 24.72 -13.74
CA ILE A 162 -14.65 24.95 -13.49
C ILE A 162 -13.85 23.76 -14.03
N THR A 163 -12.80 24.02 -14.81
CA THR A 163 -11.85 22.99 -15.22
C THR A 163 -10.85 22.72 -14.09
N ILE A 164 -10.72 21.44 -13.70
CA ILE A 164 -9.81 21.05 -12.62
C ILE A 164 -8.98 19.81 -12.99
N GLY A 165 -7.67 19.94 -12.82
CA GLY A 165 -6.73 18.85 -13.11
C GLY A 165 -6.71 17.77 -12.04
N THR A 166 -6.65 16.50 -12.44
CA THR A 166 -6.39 15.34 -11.58
C THR A 166 -4.99 14.78 -11.85
N LEU A 167 -4.47 13.93 -10.95
CA LEU A 167 -3.17 13.28 -11.08
C LEU A 167 -3.25 11.91 -11.80
N GLY A 168 -4.42 11.56 -12.32
CA GLY A 168 -4.69 10.32 -13.04
C GLY A 168 -6.17 10.01 -13.10
N LYS A 169 -6.63 9.47 -14.26
CA LYS A 169 -8.01 9.00 -14.42
C LYS A 169 -8.24 7.77 -13.54
N GLY A 170 -9.37 7.73 -12.82
CA GLY A 170 -9.72 6.61 -11.95
C GLY A 170 -8.78 6.39 -10.74
N GLY A 171 -7.89 7.37 -10.48
CA GLY A 171 -6.97 7.33 -9.33
C GLY A 171 -7.51 8.06 -8.08
N PRO A 172 -6.72 8.08 -6.99
CA PRO A 172 -7.15 8.68 -5.72
C PRO A 172 -7.53 10.16 -5.81
N SER A 173 -6.80 10.96 -6.60
CA SER A 173 -7.11 12.37 -6.82
C SER A 173 -8.43 12.58 -7.57
N HIS A 174 -8.74 11.70 -8.54
CA HIS A 174 -10.03 11.70 -9.23
C HIS A 174 -11.16 11.36 -8.25
N LEU A 175 -10.98 10.34 -7.41
CA LEU A 175 -11.95 9.98 -6.37
C LEU A 175 -12.19 11.16 -5.40
N GLN A 176 -11.13 11.85 -4.93
CA GLN A 176 -11.29 13.00 -4.03
C GLN A 176 -12.15 14.11 -4.69
N LEU A 177 -11.90 14.40 -5.98
CA LEU A 177 -12.68 15.42 -6.69
C LEU A 177 -14.12 14.96 -6.99
N ALA A 178 -14.35 13.67 -7.26
CA ALA A 178 -15.68 13.10 -7.43
C ALA A 178 -16.49 13.21 -6.12
N VAL A 179 -15.87 12.87 -4.98
CA VAL A 179 -16.47 13.06 -3.65
C VAL A 179 -16.81 14.54 -3.41
N LEU A 180 -15.86 15.44 -3.66
CA LEU A 180 -16.09 16.90 -3.51
C LEU A 180 -17.23 17.38 -4.39
N LYS A 181 -17.22 17.04 -5.67
CA LYS A 181 -18.23 17.43 -6.67
C LYS A 181 -19.63 17.00 -6.23
N LYS A 182 -19.78 15.73 -5.81
CA LYS A 182 -21.05 15.17 -5.37
C LYS A 182 -21.54 15.81 -4.06
N LYS A 183 -20.68 15.87 -3.04
CA LYS A 183 -21.02 16.40 -1.71
C LYS A 183 -21.46 17.87 -1.73
N LEU A 184 -20.83 18.69 -2.56
CA LEU A 184 -21.10 20.13 -2.62
C LEU A 184 -21.90 20.55 -3.86
N SER A 185 -22.35 19.59 -4.69
CA SER A 185 -23.10 19.82 -5.94
C SER A 185 -22.41 20.80 -6.88
N LEU A 186 -21.10 20.59 -7.12
CA LEU A 186 -20.27 21.48 -7.93
C LEU A 186 -20.29 21.09 -9.41
N LYS A 187 -20.16 22.08 -10.30
CA LYS A 187 -19.98 21.89 -11.74
C LYS A 187 -18.49 21.83 -12.04
N LEU A 188 -17.88 20.63 -11.95
CA LEU A 188 -16.47 20.41 -12.22
C LEU A 188 -16.30 19.57 -13.49
N GLN A 189 -15.40 20.01 -14.36
CA GLN A 189 -14.91 19.26 -15.52
C GLN A 189 -13.49 18.80 -15.21
N PHE A 190 -13.32 17.47 -15.11
CA PHE A 190 -12.01 16.88 -14.81
C PHE A 190 -11.14 16.79 -16.05
N VAL A 191 -9.88 17.22 -15.92
CA VAL A 191 -8.81 17.04 -16.92
C VAL A 191 -7.77 16.13 -16.30
N HIS A 192 -7.55 14.96 -16.90
CA HIS A 192 -6.70 13.92 -16.34
C HIS A 192 -5.26 14.06 -16.88
N PHE A 193 -4.30 14.18 -15.97
CA PHE A 193 -2.88 14.28 -16.26
C PHE A 193 -2.12 13.06 -15.75
N GLU A 194 -0.97 12.76 -16.32
CA GLU A 194 -0.04 11.73 -15.85
C GLU A 194 0.85 12.24 -14.71
N GLY A 195 0.23 12.60 -13.57
CA GLY A 195 0.92 13.08 -12.37
C GLY A 195 0.87 14.61 -12.17
N GLY A 196 1.59 15.08 -11.14
CA GLY A 196 1.49 16.46 -10.67
C GLY A 196 2.18 17.49 -11.56
N ALA A 197 3.33 17.18 -12.17
CA ALA A 197 4.09 18.15 -12.94
C ALA A 197 3.35 18.67 -14.19
N PRO A 198 2.77 17.82 -15.06
CA PRO A 198 1.98 18.30 -16.20
C PRO A 198 0.70 19.03 -15.76
N SER A 199 0.03 18.57 -14.70
CA SER A 199 -1.14 19.26 -14.13
C SER A 199 -0.80 20.67 -13.63
N TYR A 200 0.31 20.79 -12.91
CA TYR A 200 0.83 22.07 -12.44
C TYR A 200 1.15 23.03 -13.60
N SER A 201 1.86 22.54 -14.63
CA SER A 201 2.18 23.34 -15.81
C SER A 201 0.92 23.84 -16.54
N ALA A 202 -0.12 23.02 -16.59
CA ALA A 202 -1.41 23.39 -17.19
C ALA A 202 -2.11 24.52 -16.41
N VAL A 203 -2.03 24.54 -15.07
CA VAL A 203 -2.53 25.65 -14.25
C VAL A 203 -1.74 26.92 -14.52
N LEU A 204 -0.41 26.84 -14.53
CA LEU A 204 0.44 28.04 -14.78
C LEU A 204 0.23 28.61 -16.18
N GLY A 205 0.02 27.74 -17.18
CA GLY A 205 -0.27 28.15 -18.57
C GLY A 205 -1.71 28.63 -18.78
N GLY A 206 -2.59 28.56 -17.78
CA GLY A 206 -4.00 28.95 -17.90
C GLY A 206 -4.83 27.98 -18.76
N HIS A 207 -4.35 26.76 -19.02
CA HIS A 207 -5.09 25.75 -19.76
C HIS A 207 -6.20 25.10 -18.93
N ILE A 208 -6.06 25.14 -17.62
CA ILE A 208 -7.06 24.75 -16.61
C ILE A 208 -7.08 25.78 -15.48
N GLU A 209 -8.23 25.94 -14.83
CA GLU A 209 -8.40 26.98 -13.81
C GLU A 209 -7.85 26.60 -12.44
N SER A 210 -7.88 25.31 -12.13
CA SER A 210 -7.44 24.76 -10.84
C SER A 210 -6.90 23.34 -11.00
N ALA A 211 -6.24 22.84 -9.99
CA ALA A 211 -5.86 21.43 -9.92
C ALA A 211 -5.85 20.93 -8.48
N ILE A 212 -5.93 19.60 -8.34
CA ILE A 212 -5.64 18.88 -7.10
C ILE A 212 -4.17 18.50 -7.07
N GLY A 213 -3.51 18.65 -5.93
CA GLY A 213 -2.14 18.23 -5.69
C GLY A 213 -2.00 17.42 -4.42
N GLY A 214 -0.91 16.69 -4.27
CA GLY A 214 -0.52 16.07 -2.99
C GLY A 214 0.27 17.05 -2.10
N SER A 215 0.62 16.66 -0.87
CA SER A 215 1.40 17.48 0.07
C SER A 215 2.72 18.00 -0.51
N SER A 216 3.36 17.21 -1.39
CA SER A 216 4.60 17.63 -2.09
C SER A 216 4.43 18.86 -3.00
N SER A 217 3.19 19.22 -3.38
CA SER A 217 2.91 20.42 -4.17
C SER A 217 3.19 21.72 -3.40
N ALA A 218 3.32 21.67 -2.06
CA ALA A 218 3.66 22.81 -1.21
C ALA A 218 4.93 23.55 -1.65
N ARG A 219 5.88 22.86 -2.32
CA ARG A 219 7.08 23.48 -2.91
C ARG A 219 6.77 24.59 -3.94
N ASN A 220 5.55 24.62 -4.47
CA ASN A 220 5.11 25.56 -5.49
C ASN A 220 4.37 26.80 -4.92
N ILE A 221 4.47 27.03 -3.59
CA ILE A 221 3.72 28.09 -2.87
C ILE A 221 3.94 29.50 -3.43
N ASP A 222 5.07 29.74 -4.09
CA ASP A 222 5.38 31.05 -4.67
C ASP A 222 4.62 31.34 -5.96
N THR A 223 4.15 30.30 -6.65
CA THR A 223 3.55 30.39 -7.99
C THR A 223 2.08 30.03 -8.04
N VAL A 224 1.57 29.34 -7.01
CA VAL A 224 0.15 28.97 -6.86
C VAL A 224 -0.38 29.40 -5.50
N SER A 225 -1.71 29.55 -5.42
CA SER A 225 -2.44 29.76 -4.18
C SER A 225 -3.19 28.49 -3.81
N PHE A 226 -2.88 27.93 -2.63
CA PHE A 226 -3.59 26.80 -2.08
C PHE A 226 -4.88 27.25 -1.40
N LEU A 227 -6.00 26.64 -1.75
CA LEU A 227 -7.32 27.05 -1.29
C LEU A 227 -7.81 26.24 -0.08
N ALA A 228 -7.57 24.94 -0.08
CA ALA A 228 -7.93 24.04 1.00
C ALA A 228 -7.16 22.72 0.92
N VAL A 229 -7.09 22.00 2.05
CA VAL A 229 -6.48 20.67 2.17
C VAL A 229 -7.54 19.65 2.61
N PHE A 230 -7.49 18.46 2.03
CA PHE A 230 -8.37 17.33 2.39
C PHE A 230 -7.67 16.41 3.40
N ARG A 231 -7.81 16.67 4.68
CA ARG A 231 -7.29 15.80 5.75
C ARG A 231 -7.88 16.17 7.11
N ASP A 232 -7.68 15.27 8.05
CA ASP A 232 -7.94 15.55 9.46
C ASP A 232 -6.77 16.38 10.02
N GLY A 233 -7.05 17.61 10.41
CA GLY A 233 -6.06 18.59 10.86
C GLY A 233 -5.20 19.13 9.70
N ARG A 234 -4.47 20.20 9.99
CA ARG A 234 -3.68 20.93 8.98
C ARG A 234 -2.50 20.13 8.43
N ASP A 235 -2.21 20.34 7.16
CA ASP A 235 -1.04 19.74 6.54
C ASP A 235 0.24 20.43 7.03
N PRO A 236 1.20 19.69 7.63
CA PRO A 236 2.47 20.28 8.05
C PRO A 236 3.27 20.95 6.92
N ALA A 237 3.05 20.53 5.66
CA ALA A 237 3.63 21.19 4.50
C ALA A 237 2.94 22.52 4.13
N LEU A 238 1.69 22.69 4.56
CA LEU A 238 0.83 23.85 4.27
C LEU A 238 0.13 24.33 5.55
N PRO A 239 0.85 24.72 6.60
CA PRO A 239 0.28 24.96 7.94
C PRO A 239 -0.74 26.12 7.98
N ASN A 240 -0.62 27.04 7.01
CA ASN A 240 -1.50 28.20 6.90
C ASN A 240 -2.72 27.96 6.00
N VAL A 241 -2.80 26.82 5.30
CA VAL A 241 -3.93 26.49 4.45
C VAL A 241 -4.97 25.72 5.27
N PRO A 242 -6.24 26.19 5.30
CA PRO A 242 -7.27 25.52 6.09
C PRO A 242 -7.64 24.16 5.50
N THR A 243 -8.12 23.26 6.33
CA THR A 243 -8.76 22.02 5.85
C THR A 243 -10.18 22.31 5.37
N VAL A 244 -10.72 21.45 4.51
CA VAL A 244 -12.10 21.54 4.04
C VAL A 244 -13.08 21.44 5.23
N ALA A 245 -12.75 20.67 6.25
CA ALA A 245 -13.54 20.56 7.48
C ALA A 245 -13.51 21.85 8.32
N GLU A 246 -12.35 22.52 8.48
CA GLU A 246 -12.24 23.83 9.14
C GLU A 246 -13.08 24.91 8.43
N LEU A 247 -13.29 24.76 7.13
CA LEU A 247 -14.14 25.64 6.32
C LEU A 247 -15.64 25.29 6.39
N GLY A 248 -16.02 24.34 7.25
CA GLY A 248 -17.40 23.96 7.52
C GLY A 248 -18.02 23.00 6.50
N HIS A 249 -17.20 22.30 5.72
CA HIS A 249 -17.70 21.36 4.71
C HIS A 249 -17.43 19.91 5.10
N ASP A 250 -18.50 19.09 5.17
CA ASP A 250 -18.42 17.64 5.40
C ASP A 250 -18.07 16.89 4.11
N VAL A 251 -16.79 16.93 3.74
CA VAL A 251 -16.24 16.21 2.60
C VAL A 251 -15.19 15.23 3.12
N PRO A 252 -15.45 13.92 3.07
CA PRO A 252 -14.48 12.92 3.52
C PRO A 252 -13.15 13.04 2.78
N PRO A 253 -12.00 13.04 3.49
CA PRO A 253 -10.71 13.07 2.85
C PRO A 253 -10.37 11.71 2.23
N VAL A 254 -9.96 11.73 0.96
CA VAL A 254 -9.36 10.58 0.27
C VAL A 254 -7.84 10.76 0.32
N ASN A 255 -7.22 10.37 1.42
CA ASN A 255 -5.78 10.46 1.56
C ASN A 255 -5.10 9.24 0.94
N GLU A 256 -3.94 9.45 0.32
CA GLU A 256 -3.06 8.32 -0.01
C GLU A 256 -2.30 7.91 1.25
N VAL A 257 -2.63 6.73 1.76
CA VAL A 257 -1.98 6.15 2.94
C VAL A 257 -0.93 5.16 2.48
N ILE A 258 0.32 5.40 2.85
CA ILE A 258 1.46 4.57 2.46
C ILE A 258 1.79 3.60 3.58
N TYR A 259 1.84 2.31 3.24
CA TYR A 259 2.00 1.25 4.22
C TYR A 259 2.66 -0.01 3.62
N ALA A 260 3.21 -0.86 4.50
CA ALA A 260 3.66 -2.19 4.14
C ALA A 260 2.50 -3.18 4.19
N ASN A 261 2.38 -4.00 3.17
CA ASN A 261 1.34 -5.02 3.02
C ASN A 261 1.96 -6.38 2.73
N THR A 262 1.29 -7.46 3.15
CA THR A 262 1.65 -8.85 2.79
C THR A 262 0.52 -9.52 2.05
N GLY A 263 0.82 -10.64 1.40
CA GLY A 263 -0.17 -11.51 0.79
C GLY A 263 -1.11 -12.16 1.83
N PRO A 264 -2.09 -12.92 1.34
CA PRO A 264 -3.03 -13.65 2.20
C PRO A 264 -2.35 -14.70 3.08
N LYS A 265 -2.97 -15.04 4.20
CA LYS A 265 -2.66 -16.22 5.04
C LYS A 265 -1.24 -16.26 5.64
N VAL A 266 -0.52 -15.13 5.68
CA VAL A 266 0.75 -15.07 6.43
C VAL A 266 0.46 -15.27 7.93
N PRO A 267 1.24 -16.12 8.65
CA PRO A 267 1.01 -16.37 10.07
C PRO A 267 1.03 -15.11 10.92
N ALA A 268 0.08 -14.96 11.82
CA ALA A 268 -0.11 -13.75 12.63
C ALA A 268 1.14 -13.37 13.45
N ASN A 269 1.89 -14.37 13.94
CA ASN A 269 3.15 -14.12 14.66
C ASN A 269 4.24 -13.50 13.76
N ARG A 270 4.25 -13.79 12.46
CA ARG A 270 5.19 -13.17 11.50
C ARG A 270 4.76 -11.73 11.19
N ILE A 271 3.45 -11.48 11.00
CA ILE A 271 2.90 -10.13 10.86
C ILE A 271 3.24 -9.27 12.08
N ALA A 272 3.04 -9.80 13.29
CA ALA A 272 3.36 -9.07 14.52
C ALA A 272 4.86 -8.72 14.62
N LYS A 273 5.76 -9.65 14.29
CA LYS A 273 7.21 -9.38 14.26
C LYS A 273 7.60 -8.33 13.23
N LEU A 274 7.01 -8.39 12.03
CA LEU A 274 7.19 -7.37 11.00
C LEU A 274 6.72 -6.00 11.50
N ALA A 275 5.50 -5.92 12.04
CA ALA A 275 4.93 -4.67 12.53
C ALA A 275 5.78 -4.05 13.65
N GLU A 276 6.31 -4.86 14.58
CA GLU A 276 7.22 -4.41 15.62
C GLU A 276 8.52 -3.85 15.04
N ALA A 277 9.12 -4.55 14.08
CA ALA A 277 10.34 -4.11 13.41
C ALA A 277 10.13 -2.79 12.64
N PHE A 278 9.01 -2.66 11.92
CA PHE A 278 8.63 -1.43 11.24
C PHE A 278 8.44 -0.28 12.22
N LYS A 279 7.76 -0.51 13.36
CA LYS A 279 7.56 0.50 14.39
C LYS A 279 8.90 1.01 14.92
N LYS A 280 9.82 0.11 15.31
CA LYS A 280 11.16 0.49 15.80
C LYS A 280 11.98 1.24 14.75
N ALA A 281 11.92 0.79 13.49
CA ALA A 281 12.57 1.46 12.38
C ALA A 281 12.00 2.86 12.14
N PHE A 282 10.67 3.01 12.21
CA PHE A 282 9.97 4.28 12.05
C PHE A 282 10.32 5.28 13.15
N GLU A 283 10.40 4.85 14.42
CA GLU A 283 10.67 5.70 15.57
C GLU A 283 12.13 6.19 15.65
N ASN A 284 13.02 5.70 14.77
CA ASN A 284 14.39 6.15 14.71
C ASN A 284 14.48 7.65 14.32
N PRO A 285 15.16 8.51 15.10
CA PRO A 285 15.25 9.95 14.83
C PRO A 285 15.85 10.29 13.45
N ASP A 286 16.86 9.53 13.01
CA ASP A 286 17.49 9.78 11.72
C ASP A 286 16.55 9.41 10.55
N HIS A 287 15.77 8.33 10.70
CA HIS A 287 14.70 8.00 9.76
C HIS A 287 13.68 9.14 9.65
N LEU A 288 13.17 9.63 10.78
CA LEU A 288 12.21 10.74 10.80
C LEU A 288 12.76 12.01 10.14
N LYS A 289 14.05 12.31 10.34
CA LYS A 289 14.74 13.42 9.68
C LYS A 289 14.84 13.19 8.15
N GLN A 290 15.17 11.97 7.73
CA GLN A 290 15.23 11.63 6.28
C GLN A 290 13.85 11.76 5.62
N GLN A 291 12.77 11.30 6.26
CA GLN A 291 11.41 11.45 5.75
C GLN A 291 11.04 12.94 5.56
N LYS A 292 11.35 13.79 6.53
CA LYS A 292 11.12 15.24 6.40
C LYS A 292 11.89 15.86 5.24
N ASN A 293 13.13 15.45 5.01
CA ASN A 293 13.94 15.92 3.87
C ASN A 293 13.34 15.51 2.51
N LEU A 294 12.60 14.42 2.46
CA LEU A 294 11.83 13.98 1.29
C LEU A 294 10.50 14.75 1.13
N GLY A 295 10.17 15.64 2.04
CA GLY A 295 8.86 16.31 2.10
C GLY A 295 7.74 15.39 2.59
N VAL A 296 8.08 14.30 3.27
CA VAL A 296 7.16 13.35 3.89
C VAL A 296 6.97 13.72 5.35
N TYR A 297 5.71 13.81 5.77
CA TYR A 297 5.36 14.04 7.18
C TYR A 297 4.92 12.72 7.80
N PRO A 298 5.80 12.10 8.61
CA PRO A 298 5.55 10.77 9.15
C PRO A 298 4.28 10.71 9.99
N LYS A 299 3.49 9.67 9.78
CA LYS A 299 2.33 9.33 10.61
C LYS A 299 2.30 7.82 10.80
N LEU A 300 2.48 7.38 12.04
CA LEU A 300 2.37 5.96 12.40
C LEU A 300 0.91 5.51 12.29
N MET A 301 0.70 4.38 11.63
CA MET A 301 -0.60 3.70 11.56
C MET A 301 -0.41 2.21 11.81
N SER A 302 -1.18 1.69 12.75
CA SER A 302 -1.21 0.27 13.05
C SER A 302 -1.95 -0.53 11.96
N SER A 303 -1.81 -1.84 12.00
CA SER A 303 -2.57 -2.75 11.13
C SER A 303 -4.09 -2.53 11.26
N ASP A 304 -4.58 -2.26 12.47
CA ASP A 304 -6.01 -2.03 12.71
C ASP A 304 -6.48 -0.67 12.16
N ASP A 305 -5.64 0.37 12.27
CA ASP A 305 -5.93 1.68 11.65
C ASP A 305 -6.02 1.54 10.13
N LEU A 306 -5.07 0.81 9.53
CA LEU A 306 -5.07 0.54 8.09
C LEU A 306 -6.31 -0.22 7.64
N ARG A 307 -6.75 -1.25 8.38
CA ARG A 307 -7.99 -1.98 8.09
C ARG A 307 -9.21 -1.08 8.10
N LYS A 308 -9.31 -0.16 9.07
CA LYS A 308 -10.40 0.83 9.15
C LYS A 308 -10.37 1.77 7.95
N ILE A 309 -9.18 2.28 7.59
CA ILE A 309 -9.00 3.17 6.43
C ILE A 309 -9.43 2.46 5.15
N ILE A 310 -8.94 1.25 4.89
CA ILE A 310 -9.28 0.43 3.72
C ILE A 310 -10.79 0.19 3.64
N LYS A 311 -11.43 -0.15 4.76
CA LYS A 311 -12.89 -0.33 4.83
C LYS A 311 -13.66 0.92 4.42
N ASN A 312 -13.22 2.10 4.89
CA ASN A 312 -13.84 3.38 4.53
C ASN A 312 -13.63 3.69 3.04
N MET A 313 -12.46 3.37 2.50
CA MET A 313 -12.18 3.56 1.07
C MET A 313 -13.06 2.67 0.20
N TYR A 314 -13.36 1.44 0.61
CA TYR A 314 -14.34 0.61 -0.10
C TYR A 314 -15.71 1.28 -0.23
N ALA A 315 -16.21 1.90 0.83
CA ALA A 315 -17.49 2.60 0.80
C ALA A 315 -17.47 3.75 -0.22
N LEU A 316 -16.43 4.60 -0.16
CA LEU A 316 -16.27 5.73 -1.07
C LEU A 316 -16.07 5.30 -2.53
N VAL A 317 -15.22 4.31 -2.78
CA VAL A 317 -14.96 3.82 -4.14
C VAL A 317 -16.21 3.20 -4.75
N ASN A 318 -16.98 2.41 -4.00
CA ASN A 318 -18.24 1.84 -4.50
C ASN A 318 -19.27 2.91 -4.81
N GLU A 319 -19.39 3.94 -3.96
CA GLU A 319 -20.32 5.06 -4.16
C GLU A 319 -20.02 5.86 -5.44
N HIS A 320 -18.74 5.93 -5.85
CA HIS A 320 -18.27 6.71 -6.99
C HIS A 320 -17.82 5.87 -8.19
N LYS A 321 -18.02 4.54 -8.14
CA LYS A 321 -17.51 3.58 -9.15
C LYS A 321 -17.85 3.98 -10.59
N ALA A 322 -19.07 4.39 -10.86
CA ALA A 322 -19.53 4.74 -12.21
C ALA A 322 -18.76 5.95 -12.78
N GLU A 323 -18.51 6.98 -11.96
CA GLU A 323 -17.76 8.18 -12.36
C GLU A 323 -16.27 7.89 -12.58
N LEU A 324 -15.71 6.98 -11.79
CA LEU A 324 -14.29 6.59 -11.88
C LEU A 324 -14.00 5.70 -13.09
N ALA A 325 -14.96 4.88 -13.51
CA ALA A 325 -14.82 3.96 -14.64
C ALA A 325 -15.02 4.64 -16.00
N GLY A 326 -15.88 5.66 -16.07
CA GLY A 326 -16.20 6.47 -17.27
C GLY A 326 -15.06 7.38 -17.63
#